data_c6798417def8a4962454d4b85326dadf
#
_entry.id   c6798417def8a4962454d4b85326dadf
#
_cell.length_a   1.000
_cell.length_b   1.000
_cell.length_c   1.000
_cell.angle_alpha   90.00
_cell.angle_beta   90.00
_cell.angle_gamma   90.00
#
_symmetry.space_group_name_H-M   'P 1'
#
loop_
_entity.id
_entity.type
_entity.pdbx_description
1 polymer ?
#
loop_
_entity_poly.entity_id
_entity_poly.type
_entity_poly.pdbx_seq_one_letter_code
_entity_poly.pdbx_strand_id
1 'polypeptide(L)'
;ALEGMSRELAAWMAEQARNAGPGKALISGGETTVKVSGNGYGGRNAEFAHALCLALADADKMVESSFYALAADTDGIDGRPLPSGPVAGAIVTPDSLARAAAQGLDAKAMLSDNDSHSFFTALGDALVTGPTRTNVNDFRVVLT
;
A
#
# COMPACT_ATOMS: atom_id res chain seq x y z
N ALA A 1 5.11 -17.49 -1.11
CA ALA A 1 4.96 -16.45 -0.08
C ALA A 1 6.16 -15.52 -0.17
N LEU A 2 5.92 -14.22 0.03
CA LEU A 2 6.96 -13.21 0.04
C LEU A 2 7.08 -12.66 1.47
N GLU A 3 8.32 -12.60 1.96
CA GLU A 3 8.67 -12.13 3.30
C GLU A 3 9.71 -11.01 3.18
N GLY A 4 9.95 -10.28 4.27
CA GLY A 4 10.92 -9.20 4.33
C GLY A 4 10.28 -7.84 4.66
N MET A 5 11.04 -6.78 4.44
CA MET A 5 10.56 -5.42 4.74
C MET A 5 9.51 -4.97 3.72
N SER A 6 8.39 -4.45 4.20
CA SER A 6 7.26 -3.99 3.35
C SER A 6 7.70 -3.00 2.26
N ARG A 7 8.56 -2.04 2.58
CA ARG A 7 9.04 -1.04 1.62
C ARG A 7 9.96 -1.62 0.55
N GLU A 8 10.82 -2.57 0.92
CA GLU A 8 11.73 -3.24 -0.02
C GLU A 8 10.94 -4.12 -0.99
N LEU A 9 9.97 -4.88 -0.46
CA LEU A 9 9.07 -5.68 -1.28
C LEU A 9 8.24 -4.81 -2.24
N ALA A 10 7.77 -3.65 -1.78
CA ALA A 10 7.03 -2.70 -2.61
C ALA A 10 7.87 -2.18 -3.79
N ALA A 11 9.12 -1.83 -3.55
CA ALA A 11 10.05 -1.38 -4.59
C ALA A 11 10.30 -2.50 -5.62
N TRP A 12 10.54 -3.72 -5.16
CA TRP A 12 10.71 -4.88 -6.02
C TRP A 12 9.43 -5.18 -6.84
N MET A 13 8.25 -5.16 -6.21
CA MET A 13 6.99 -5.38 -6.92
C MET A 13 6.68 -4.28 -7.94
N ALA A 14 7.04 -3.03 -7.68
CA ALA A 14 6.92 -1.95 -8.64
C ALA A 14 7.77 -2.21 -9.89
N GLU A 15 8.98 -2.72 -9.74
CA GLU A 15 9.85 -3.13 -10.85
C GLU A 15 9.23 -4.29 -11.64
N GLN A 16 8.74 -5.33 -10.95
CA GLN A 16 8.07 -6.45 -11.62
C GLN A 16 6.83 -6.00 -12.39
N ALA A 17 6.03 -5.10 -11.83
CA ALA A 17 4.84 -4.57 -12.49
C ALA A 17 5.19 -3.81 -13.78
N ARG A 18 6.22 -2.98 -13.74
CA ARG A 18 6.70 -2.29 -14.97
C ARG A 18 7.19 -3.25 -16.03
N ASN A 19 7.90 -4.30 -15.63
CA ASN A 19 8.47 -5.30 -16.56
C ASN A 19 7.41 -6.26 -17.12
N ALA A 20 6.28 -6.44 -16.44
CA ALA A 20 5.22 -7.35 -16.87
C ALA A 20 4.47 -6.87 -18.13
N GLY A 21 4.48 -5.56 -18.38
CA GLY A 21 3.68 -4.95 -19.44
C GLY A 21 2.18 -4.89 -19.09
N PRO A 22 1.36 -4.28 -19.96
CA PRO A 22 -0.04 -4.02 -19.66
C PRO A 22 -0.90 -5.29 -19.66
N GLY A 23 -2.01 -5.21 -18.92
CA GLY A 23 -3.04 -6.28 -18.89
C GLY A 23 -2.64 -7.49 -18.06
N LYS A 24 -1.78 -7.33 -17.07
CA LYS A 24 -1.35 -8.39 -16.16
C LYS A 24 -1.83 -8.12 -14.73
N ALA A 25 -1.94 -9.20 -13.96
CA ALA A 25 -2.15 -9.16 -12.53
C ALA A 25 -0.98 -9.88 -11.83
N LEU A 26 -0.24 -9.15 -11.00
CA LEU A 26 0.79 -9.72 -10.13
C LEU A 26 0.16 -9.95 -8.76
N ILE A 27 0.08 -11.20 -8.34
CA ILE A 27 -0.55 -11.60 -7.07
C ILE A 27 0.52 -12.17 -6.15
N SER A 28 0.52 -11.74 -4.90
CA SER A 28 1.40 -12.30 -3.88
C SER A 28 0.68 -12.41 -2.52
N GLY A 29 1.12 -13.38 -1.74
CA GLY A 29 0.79 -13.53 -0.33
C GLY A 29 2.06 -13.65 0.49
N GLY A 30 1.93 -13.82 1.78
CA GLY A 30 3.04 -13.97 2.72
C GLY A 30 2.88 -13.03 3.91
N GLU A 31 3.96 -12.76 4.60
CA GLU A 31 3.97 -11.88 5.76
C GLU A 31 5.19 -10.97 5.70
N THR A 32 4.95 -9.66 5.67
CA THR A 32 6.02 -8.66 5.69
C THR A 32 6.16 -8.03 7.06
N THR A 33 7.27 -7.35 7.26
CA THR A 33 7.57 -6.62 8.48
C THR A 33 7.70 -5.13 8.22
N VAL A 34 7.48 -4.32 9.26
CA VAL A 34 7.63 -2.87 9.24
C VAL A 34 8.67 -2.47 10.28
N LYS A 35 9.62 -1.63 9.87
CA LYS A 35 10.47 -0.92 10.81
C LYS A 35 9.72 0.32 11.30
N VAL A 36 9.24 0.26 12.53
CA VAL A 36 8.57 1.41 13.15
C VAL A 36 9.62 2.43 13.59
N SER A 37 9.59 3.61 12.98
CA SER A 37 10.49 4.73 13.27
C SER A 37 9.73 6.02 13.59
N GLY A 38 8.44 6.07 13.32
CA GLY A 38 7.54 7.19 13.55
C GLY A 38 6.43 6.89 14.55
N ASN A 39 5.48 7.82 14.66
CA ASN A 39 4.38 7.76 15.62
C ASN A 39 3.01 7.59 14.94
N GLY A 40 2.96 7.51 13.62
CA GLY A 40 1.74 7.42 12.84
C GLY A 40 0.93 6.14 13.04
N TYR A 41 -0.20 6.09 12.37
CA TYR A 41 -1.08 4.92 12.31
C TYR A 41 -0.82 4.17 11.00
N GLY A 42 -0.51 2.89 11.11
CA GLY A 42 -0.17 2.10 9.94
C GLY A 42 -0.01 0.62 10.25
N GLY A 43 0.16 -0.14 9.22
CA GLY A 43 0.45 -1.56 9.25
C GLY A 43 1.26 -1.96 8.02
N ARG A 44 1.65 -3.22 7.96
CA ARG A 44 2.54 -3.74 6.93
C ARG A 44 1.94 -3.66 5.51
N ASN A 45 0.63 -3.84 5.39
CA ASN A 45 -0.05 -3.78 4.10
C ASN A 45 -0.28 -2.36 3.62
N ALA A 46 -0.75 -1.46 4.48
CA ALA A 46 -0.88 -0.05 4.15
C ALA A 46 0.48 0.58 3.84
N GLU A 47 1.53 0.23 4.59
CA GLU A 47 2.90 0.71 4.31
C GLU A 47 3.44 0.16 2.99
N PHE A 48 3.18 -1.11 2.68
CA PHE A 48 3.50 -1.68 1.36
C PHE A 48 2.80 -0.91 0.23
N ALA A 49 1.49 -0.67 0.34
CA ALA A 49 0.71 0.05 -0.65
C ALA A 49 1.23 1.49 -0.83
N HIS A 50 1.57 2.18 0.26
CA HIS A 50 2.11 3.53 0.24
C HIS A 50 3.47 3.61 -0.44
N ALA A 51 4.39 2.72 -0.07
CA ALA A 51 5.71 2.62 -0.69
C ALA A 51 5.62 2.22 -2.17
N LEU A 52 4.71 1.31 -2.53
CA LEU A 52 4.43 0.93 -3.91
C LEU A 52 3.95 2.12 -4.75
N CYS A 53 3.02 2.90 -4.22
CA CYS A 53 2.50 4.10 -4.85
C CYS A 53 3.62 5.09 -5.20
N LEU A 54 4.53 5.35 -4.26
CA LEU A 54 5.69 6.20 -4.49
C LEU A 54 6.67 5.58 -5.50
N ALA A 55 6.98 4.29 -5.37
CA ALA A 55 7.91 3.61 -6.27
C ALA A 55 7.40 3.57 -7.71
N LEU A 56 6.11 3.41 -7.94
CA LEU A 56 5.51 3.43 -9.27
C LEU A 56 5.57 4.82 -9.92
N ALA A 57 5.50 5.89 -9.11
CA ALA A 57 5.57 7.27 -9.58
C ALA A 57 7.00 7.76 -9.87
N ASP A 58 8.00 7.24 -9.16
CA ASP A 58 9.41 7.63 -9.33
C ASP A 58 10.05 7.06 -10.62
N ALA A 59 9.40 6.12 -11.28
CA ALA A 59 9.88 5.59 -12.54
C ALA A 59 9.50 6.51 -13.69
N ASP A 60 10.50 6.93 -14.44
CA ASP A 60 10.49 7.82 -15.61
C ASP A 60 9.10 8.05 -16.24
N LYS A 61 8.76 9.34 -16.38
CA LYS A 61 7.50 9.89 -16.92
C LYS A 61 7.17 9.49 -18.37
N MET A 62 7.81 8.45 -18.93
CA MET A 62 7.70 8.07 -20.33
C MET A 62 6.74 6.91 -20.62
N VAL A 63 6.15 6.28 -19.60
CA VAL A 63 5.13 5.24 -19.82
C VAL A 63 3.87 5.66 -19.08
N GLU A 64 2.82 5.98 -19.82
CA GLU A 64 1.45 6.11 -19.30
C GLU A 64 0.93 4.73 -18.87
N SER A 65 1.53 4.18 -17.82
CA SER A 65 1.06 2.93 -17.24
C SER A 65 0.14 3.24 -16.08
N SER A 66 -1.12 2.88 -16.22
CA SER A 66 -2.11 3.02 -15.16
C SER A 66 -2.03 1.80 -14.26
N PHE A 67 -1.35 1.92 -13.12
CA PHE A 67 -1.29 0.87 -12.13
C PHE A 67 -2.40 1.00 -11.10
N TYR A 68 -3.07 -0.11 -10.81
CA TYR A 68 -3.95 -0.25 -9.66
C TYR A 68 -3.35 -1.29 -8.71
N ALA A 69 -3.48 -1.11 -7.43
CA ALA A 69 -3.02 -2.10 -6.48
C ALA A 69 -3.91 -2.18 -5.24
N LEU A 70 -3.85 -3.32 -4.58
CA LEU A 70 -4.44 -3.54 -3.27
C LEU A 70 -3.46 -4.35 -2.44
N ALA A 71 -3.33 -3.96 -1.17
CA ALA A 71 -2.65 -4.76 -0.17
C ALA A 71 -3.45 -4.76 1.13
N ALA A 72 -3.72 -5.93 1.67
CA ALA A 72 -4.53 -6.07 2.88
C ALA A 72 -4.14 -7.31 3.69
N ASP A 73 -4.33 -7.22 5.00
CA ASP A 73 -4.38 -8.38 5.88
C ASP A 73 -5.74 -9.05 5.73
N THR A 74 -5.73 -10.37 5.54
CA THR A 74 -6.96 -11.14 5.27
C THR A 74 -7.87 -11.28 6.48
N ASP A 75 -7.40 -10.99 7.69
CA ASP A 75 -8.23 -10.98 8.92
C ASP A 75 -8.99 -9.66 9.13
N GLY A 76 -8.67 -8.61 8.37
CA GLY A 76 -9.31 -7.31 8.43
C GLY A 76 -8.62 -6.30 9.35
N ILE A 77 -7.45 -6.63 9.90
CA ILE A 77 -6.71 -5.78 10.82
C ILE A 77 -5.24 -5.68 10.40
N ASP A 78 -4.83 -4.51 9.95
CA ASP A 78 -3.46 -4.23 9.52
C ASP A 78 -2.76 -3.31 10.53
N GLY A 79 -1.96 -3.88 11.43
CA GLY A 79 -1.11 -3.14 12.36
C GLY A 79 -1.84 -2.27 13.39
N ARG A 80 -1.38 -1.02 13.55
CA ARG A 80 -1.90 -0.07 14.55
C ARG A 80 -3.17 0.61 14.04
N PRO A 81 -4.34 0.37 14.67
CA PRO A 81 -5.61 0.92 14.21
C PRO A 81 -5.69 2.44 14.43
N LEU A 82 -6.46 3.10 13.57
CA LEU A 82 -6.89 4.48 13.78
C LEU A 82 -7.86 4.57 14.98
N PRO A 83 -8.02 5.76 15.59
CA PRO A 83 -9.08 5.99 16.58
C PRO A 83 -10.49 5.67 16.08
N SER A 84 -10.72 5.77 14.76
CA SER A 84 -11.98 5.44 14.09
C SER A 84 -12.21 3.93 13.90
N GLY A 85 -11.20 3.11 14.12
CA GLY A 85 -11.26 1.66 14.03
C GLY A 85 -10.20 1.02 13.14
N PRO A 86 -10.21 -0.31 13.03
CA PRO A 86 -9.24 -1.07 12.25
C PRO A 86 -9.35 -0.81 10.75
N VAL A 87 -8.18 -0.81 10.11
CA VAL A 87 -8.01 -0.77 8.65
C VAL A 87 -7.39 -2.11 8.24
N ALA A 88 -7.92 -2.75 7.22
CA ALA A 88 -7.39 -4.02 6.71
C ALA A 88 -6.19 -3.83 5.77
N GLY A 89 -6.12 -2.66 5.14
CA GLY A 89 -5.10 -2.34 4.15
C GLY A 89 -5.48 -1.14 3.31
N ALA A 90 -5.01 -1.07 2.07
CA ALA A 90 -5.22 0.08 1.22
C ALA A 90 -5.31 -0.27 -0.27
N ILE A 91 -5.95 0.63 -1.02
CA ILE A 91 -6.05 0.61 -2.48
C ILE A 91 -5.18 1.74 -3.04
N VAL A 92 -4.44 1.44 -4.10
CA VAL A 92 -3.66 2.40 -4.89
C VAL A 92 -4.32 2.56 -6.25
N THR A 93 -4.51 3.80 -6.65
CA THR A 93 -5.02 4.17 -7.98
C THR A 93 -4.00 5.06 -8.70
N PRO A 94 -4.07 5.18 -10.03
CA PRO A 94 -3.11 5.98 -10.79
C PRO A 94 -3.04 7.45 -10.35
N ASP A 95 -4.12 7.98 -9.76
CA ASP A 95 -4.23 9.36 -9.31
C ASP A 95 -3.99 9.56 -7.80
N SER A 96 -3.64 8.50 -7.05
CA SER A 96 -3.48 8.57 -5.58
C SER A 96 -2.55 9.70 -5.15
N LEU A 97 -1.37 9.84 -5.76
CA LEU A 97 -0.42 10.91 -5.40
C LEU A 97 -0.90 12.30 -5.83
N ALA A 98 -1.58 12.41 -6.97
CA ALA A 98 -2.14 13.68 -7.41
C ALA A 98 -3.26 14.15 -6.46
N ARG A 99 -4.13 13.24 -6.01
CA ARG A 99 -5.16 13.53 -5.01
C ARG A 99 -4.56 13.89 -3.65
N ALA A 100 -3.49 13.21 -3.24
CA ALA A 100 -2.76 13.54 -2.03
C ALA A 100 -2.18 14.96 -2.09
N ALA A 101 -1.49 15.30 -3.17
CA ALA A 101 -0.93 16.63 -3.39
C ALA A 101 -2.01 17.71 -3.38
N ALA A 102 -3.16 17.48 -4.04
CA ALA A 102 -4.29 18.39 -4.05
C ALA A 102 -4.89 18.65 -2.65
N GLN A 103 -4.74 17.69 -1.73
CA GLN A 103 -5.15 17.80 -0.32
C GLN A 103 -4.04 18.33 0.59
N GLY A 104 -2.85 18.65 0.05
CA GLY A 104 -1.72 19.13 0.83
C GLY A 104 -1.04 18.04 1.67
N LEU A 105 -1.24 16.76 1.34
CA LEU A 105 -0.60 15.64 2.03
C LEU A 105 0.81 15.41 1.49
N ASP A 106 1.79 15.33 2.39
CA ASP A 106 3.16 14.93 2.04
C ASP A 106 3.29 13.41 2.16
N ALA A 107 3.16 12.71 1.03
CA ALA A 107 3.20 11.26 0.96
C ALA A 107 4.54 10.68 1.49
N LYS A 108 5.68 11.33 1.20
CA LYS A 108 6.99 10.87 1.67
C LYS A 108 7.15 11.04 3.18
N ALA A 109 6.74 12.20 3.70
CA ALA A 109 6.79 12.47 5.15
C ALA A 109 5.86 11.52 5.93
N MET A 110 4.63 11.31 5.46
CA MET A 110 3.67 10.39 6.10
C MET A 110 4.16 8.94 6.07
N LEU A 111 4.76 8.47 4.96
CA LEU A 111 5.40 7.16 4.92
C LEU A 111 6.55 7.07 5.95
N SER A 112 7.38 8.08 6.04
CA SER A 112 8.52 8.11 6.99
C SER A 112 8.07 8.06 8.45
N ASP A 113 6.89 8.62 8.76
CA ASP A 113 6.28 8.59 10.10
C ASP A 113 5.46 7.32 10.37
N ASN A 114 5.47 6.32 9.47
CA ASN A 114 4.62 5.11 9.52
C ASN A 114 3.12 5.43 9.58
N ASP A 115 2.66 6.50 8.89
CA ASP A 115 1.28 7.01 8.96
C ASP A 115 0.47 6.70 7.69
N SER A 116 0.62 5.49 7.18
CA SER A 116 -0.04 5.06 5.94
C SER A 116 -1.56 4.92 6.08
N HIS A 117 -2.08 4.58 7.26
CA HIS A 117 -3.53 4.53 7.48
C HIS A 117 -4.16 5.91 7.38
N SER A 118 -3.57 6.94 7.98
CA SER A 118 -4.06 8.32 7.87
C SER A 118 -4.00 8.79 6.41
N PHE A 119 -2.91 8.47 5.69
CA PHE A 119 -2.75 8.81 4.28
C PHE A 119 -3.89 8.27 3.43
N PHE A 120 -4.11 6.95 3.46
CA PHE A 120 -5.17 6.34 2.64
C PHE A 120 -6.58 6.65 3.11
N THR A 121 -6.78 6.89 4.40
CA THR A 121 -8.08 7.33 4.93
C THR A 121 -8.44 8.72 4.40
N ALA A 122 -7.50 9.65 4.36
CA ALA A 122 -7.70 10.98 3.79
C ALA A 122 -8.06 10.92 2.30
N LEU A 123 -7.51 9.95 1.56
CA LEU A 123 -7.85 9.73 0.16
C LEU A 123 -9.18 8.99 -0.06
N GLY A 124 -9.74 8.38 0.97
CA GLY A 124 -10.90 7.50 0.84
C GLY A 124 -10.55 6.09 0.30
N ASP A 125 -9.27 5.73 0.31
CA ASP A 125 -8.74 4.49 -0.26
C ASP A 125 -8.30 3.48 0.82
N ALA A 126 -8.52 3.77 2.11
CA ALA A 126 -8.34 2.79 3.17
C ALA A 126 -9.37 1.67 3.05
N LEU A 127 -8.90 0.43 3.10
CA LEU A 127 -9.79 -0.74 3.06
C LEU A 127 -10.27 -1.08 4.47
N VAL A 128 -11.57 -0.96 4.70
CA VAL A 128 -12.22 -1.29 5.97
C VAL A 128 -13.22 -2.40 5.73
N THR A 129 -12.92 -3.60 6.22
CA THR A 129 -13.75 -4.80 6.02
C THR A 129 -14.51 -5.22 7.27
N GLY A 130 -14.03 -4.79 8.43
CA GLY A 130 -14.37 -5.44 9.69
C GLY A 130 -13.74 -6.84 9.79
N PRO A 131 -14.01 -7.58 10.87
CA PRO A 131 -13.49 -8.94 11.06
C PRO A 131 -13.96 -9.89 9.97
N THR A 132 -13.03 -10.50 9.23
CA THR A 132 -13.34 -11.42 8.13
C THR A 132 -13.55 -12.86 8.59
N ARG A 133 -13.14 -13.18 9.83
CA ARG A 133 -13.16 -14.53 10.42
C ARG A 133 -12.27 -15.54 9.70
N THR A 134 -11.28 -15.06 8.98
CA THR A 134 -10.22 -15.86 8.37
C THR A 134 -8.89 -15.16 8.57
N ASN A 135 -7.79 -15.91 8.53
CA ASN A 135 -6.44 -15.34 8.51
C ASN A 135 -5.53 -16.28 7.72
N VAL A 136 -5.13 -15.83 6.55
CA VAL A 136 -4.13 -16.45 5.69
C VAL A 136 -3.01 -15.48 5.36
N ASN A 137 -2.72 -14.58 6.30
CA ASN A 137 -1.76 -13.50 6.21
C ASN A 137 -2.13 -12.46 5.14
N ASP A 138 -1.13 -11.89 4.47
CA ASP A 138 -1.33 -10.79 3.54
C ASP A 138 -1.80 -11.26 2.17
N PHE A 139 -2.62 -10.43 1.55
CA PHE A 139 -2.99 -10.53 0.14
C PHE A 139 -2.59 -9.23 -0.57
N ARG A 140 -1.84 -9.35 -1.67
CA ARG A 140 -1.41 -8.21 -2.48
C ARG A 140 -1.66 -8.50 -3.95
N VAL A 141 -2.14 -7.49 -4.67
CA VAL A 141 -2.31 -7.55 -6.12
C VAL A 141 -1.89 -6.23 -6.74
N VAL A 142 -1.20 -6.30 -7.87
CA VAL A 142 -0.90 -5.14 -8.74
C VAL A 142 -1.43 -5.46 -10.13
N LEU A 143 -2.25 -4.57 -10.67
CA LEU A 143 -2.76 -4.62 -12.03
C LEU A 143 -1.99 -3.63 -12.91
N THR A 144 -1.56 -4.09 -14.09
CA THR A 144 -0.77 -3.29 -15.04
C THR A 144 -1.52 -3.01 -16.31
#